data_c2d1942fc4aadc9e922fdb616fb0dec8
#
_entry.id   c2d1942fc4aadc9e922fdb616fb0dec8
#
_cell.length_a   1.000
_cell.length_b   1.000
_cell.length_c   1.000
_cell.angle_alpha   90.00
_cell.angle_beta   90.00
_cell.angle_gamma   90.00
#
_symmetry.space_group_name_H-M   'P 1'
#
loop_
_entity.id
_entity.type
_entity.pdbx_description
1 polymer ?
#
loop_
_entity_poly.entity_id
_entity_poly.type
_entity_poly.pdbx_seq_one_letter_code
_entity_poly.pdbx_strand_id
1 'polypeptide(L)'
;MKPKHFVVIAGFFIGTITDASAQKISIKVSESNEHIGGNKNPALVVNIYDATPDEVESKWKSLMKDYKGKISTSDGVFADNAVISAINGNNTIDVYAKAEKVKDGETKLIVAFDLGGAFLSSSNNKDKFNEAKKLVNDFAIKTTKDAIANQRKTAEKLLSSLEDEQHSLEKKQEKLNSSIEDYKSKIEDYNKRIKDAQDDLAKNKTEQEKKKAEVDVQKKAVDAVTAKENAVE
;
A
#
# COMPACT_ATOMS: atom_id res chain seq x y z
N MET A 1 30.78 0.89 -22.26
CA MET A 1 29.47 0.32 -21.87
C MET A 1 28.66 1.40 -21.17
N LYS A 2 27.56 1.89 -21.77
CA LYS A 2 26.70 2.91 -21.16
C LYS A 2 25.76 2.20 -20.18
N PRO A 3 25.61 2.64 -18.92
CA PRO A 3 24.62 2.06 -18.04
C PRO A 3 23.23 2.48 -18.51
N LYS A 4 22.40 1.48 -18.83
CA LYS A 4 20.97 1.65 -19.06
C LYS A 4 20.31 1.94 -17.72
N HIS A 5 19.94 3.19 -17.48
CA HIS A 5 19.08 3.54 -16.36
C HIS A 5 17.69 2.94 -16.62
N PHE A 6 17.38 1.87 -15.92
CA PHE A 6 16.02 1.33 -15.85
C PHE A 6 15.23 2.20 -14.90
N VAL A 7 14.57 3.22 -15.42
CA VAL A 7 13.57 3.98 -14.67
C VAL A 7 12.32 3.11 -14.63
N VAL A 8 12.15 2.37 -13.55
CA VAL A 8 10.84 1.77 -13.21
C VAL A 8 9.94 2.92 -12.77
N ILE A 9 9.18 3.46 -13.71
CA ILE A 9 8.03 4.30 -13.39
C ILE A 9 6.98 3.33 -12.84
N ALA A 10 6.99 3.10 -11.53
CA ALA A 10 5.83 2.59 -10.83
C ALA A 10 4.73 3.62 -11.05
N GLY A 11 3.79 3.29 -11.95
CA GLY A 11 2.62 4.11 -12.19
C GLY A 11 1.81 4.20 -10.91
N PHE A 12 2.06 5.23 -10.13
CA PHE A 12 1.27 5.61 -8.97
C PHE A 12 -0.08 6.07 -9.52
N PHE A 13 -1.07 5.22 -9.46
CA PHE A 13 -2.46 5.61 -9.60
C PHE A 13 -2.78 6.49 -8.37
N ILE A 14 -2.41 7.77 -8.45
CA ILE A 14 -3.00 8.78 -7.60
C ILE A 14 -4.42 8.92 -8.12
N GLY A 15 -5.30 8.04 -7.63
CA GLY A 15 -6.72 8.28 -7.73
C GLY A 15 -6.93 9.67 -7.15
N THR A 16 -7.41 10.61 -7.96
CA THR A 16 -7.81 11.93 -7.52
C THR A 16 -8.69 11.72 -6.29
N ILE A 17 -8.17 12.06 -5.11
CA ILE A 17 -9.00 12.25 -3.93
C ILE A 17 -9.82 13.49 -4.27
N THR A 18 -10.91 13.29 -5.01
CA THR A 18 -11.96 14.30 -5.10
C THR A 18 -12.41 14.53 -3.65
N ASP A 19 -12.52 15.78 -3.25
CA ASP A 19 -13.09 16.19 -1.96
C ASP A 19 -14.28 15.29 -1.63
N ALA A 20 -14.01 14.25 -0.84
CA ALA A 20 -15.04 13.40 -0.31
C ALA A 20 -15.70 14.21 0.81
N SER A 21 -16.55 15.16 0.43
CA SER A 21 -17.54 15.65 1.36
C SER A 21 -18.26 14.41 1.87
N ALA A 22 -18.10 14.12 3.17
CA ALA A 22 -18.61 12.90 3.80
C ALA A 22 -20.12 12.82 3.54
N GLN A 23 -20.49 12.17 2.44
CA GLN A 23 -21.90 11.94 2.11
C GLN A 23 -22.46 11.10 3.23
N LYS A 24 -23.46 11.62 3.95
CA LYS A 24 -24.08 10.94 5.08
C LYS A 24 -24.69 9.63 4.59
N ILE A 25 -24.04 8.52 4.93
CA ILE A 25 -24.57 7.18 4.65
C ILE A 25 -25.80 6.96 5.53
N SER A 26 -26.97 6.83 4.91
CA SER A 26 -28.25 6.59 5.58
C SER A 26 -28.60 5.11 5.46
N ILE A 27 -28.47 4.37 6.55
CA ILE A 27 -28.88 2.97 6.63
C ILE A 27 -30.37 2.93 7.00
N LYS A 28 -31.19 2.29 6.16
CA LYS A 28 -32.62 2.13 6.37
C LYS A 28 -33.01 0.69 6.17
N VAL A 29 -33.67 0.11 7.15
CA VAL A 29 -34.28 -1.23 7.07
C VAL A 29 -35.69 -1.07 6.54
N SER A 30 -36.00 -1.79 5.47
CA SER A 30 -37.35 -1.90 4.88
C SER A 30 -37.87 -3.34 4.99
N GLU A 31 -39.18 -3.48 4.89
CA GLU A 31 -39.84 -4.80 4.76
C GLU A 31 -40.10 -5.07 3.28
N SER A 32 -39.85 -6.30 2.83
CA SER A 32 -40.12 -6.80 1.49
C SER A 32 -40.48 -8.27 1.51
N ASN A 33 -41.14 -8.75 0.46
CA ASN A 33 -41.35 -10.18 0.27
C ASN A 33 -40.24 -10.75 -0.62
N GLU A 34 -39.36 -11.53 -0.04
CA GLU A 34 -38.14 -12.06 -0.68
C GLU A 34 -38.19 -13.60 -0.80
N HIS A 35 -37.48 -14.16 -1.76
CA HIS A 35 -37.28 -15.61 -1.84
C HIS A 35 -36.23 -16.05 -0.81
N ILE A 36 -36.70 -16.46 0.37
CA ILE A 36 -35.88 -16.85 1.51
C ILE A 36 -36.64 -17.85 2.39
N GLY A 37 -35.95 -18.81 2.99
CA GLY A 37 -36.62 -19.86 3.79
C GLY A 37 -37.50 -20.78 2.95
N GLY A 38 -37.09 -21.11 1.73
CA GLY A 38 -37.75 -22.05 0.82
C GLY A 38 -38.90 -21.47 -0.02
N ASN A 39 -39.46 -20.32 0.34
CA ASN A 39 -40.59 -19.69 -0.34
C ASN A 39 -40.43 -18.15 -0.38
N LYS A 40 -41.45 -17.49 -0.93
CA LYS A 40 -41.55 -16.01 -0.89
C LYS A 40 -42.14 -15.63 0.48
N ASN A 41 -41.30 -15.10 1.35
CA ASN A 41 -41.63 -14.78 2.74
C ASN A 41 -41.37 -13.31 3.06
N PRO A 42 -42.09 -12.73 4.05
CA PRO A 42 -41.74 -11.41 4.59
C PRO A 42 -40.31 -11.40 5.12
N ALA A 43 -39.54 -10.39 4.75
CA ALA A 43 -38.16 -10.24 5.17
C ALA A 43 -37.83 -8.77 5.43
N LEU A 44 -36.84 -8.53 6.29
CA LEU A 44 -36.21 -7.26 6.49
C LEU A 44 -35.03 -7.12 5.53
N VAL A 45 -34.97 -6.01 4.82
CA VAL A 45 -33.94 -5.72 3.81
C VAL A 45 -33.18 -4.46 4.18
N VAL A 46 -31.86 -4.50 4.11
CA VAL A 46 -31.00 -3.36 4.42
C VAL A 46 -29.74 -3.37 3.53
N ASN A 47 -29.29 -2.19 3.12
CA ASN A 47 -27.99 -2.05 2.47
C ASN A 47 -26.89 -1.80 3.50
N ILE A 48 -25.79 -2.51 3.32
CA ILE A 48 -24.55 -2.42 4.10
C ILE A 48 -23.45 -1.93 3.16
N TYR A 49 -22.68 -0.97 3.61
CA TYR A 49 -21.68 -0.31 2.77
C TYR A 49 -20.26 -0.77 3.12
N ASP A 50 -19.40 -0.78 2.11
CA ASP A 50 -17.97 -1.09 2.20
C ASP A 50 -17.64 -2.51 2.70
N ALA A 51 -18.64 -3.40 2.75
CA ALA A 51 -18.47 -4.81 3.10
C ALA A 51 -18.96 -5.72 1.95
N THR A 52 -18.24 -6.82 1.71
CA THR A 52 -18.62 -7.82 0.72
C THR A 52 -19.74 -8.72 1.24
N PRO A 53 -20.52 -9.42 0.37
CA PRO A 53 -21.52 -10.41 0.80
C PRO A 53 -20.96 -11.44 1.76
N ASP A 54 -19.79 -12.00 1.49
CA ASP A 54 -19.14 -13.00 2.34
C ASP A 54 -18.81 -12.47 3.75
N GLU A 55 -18.31 -11.21 3.83
CA GLU A 55 -18.05 -10.55 5.10
C GLU A 55 -19.33 -10.30 5.90
N VAL A 56 -20.40 -9.87 5.21
CA VAL A 56 -21.71 -9.64 5.83
C VAL A 56 -22.28 -10.96 6.37
N GLU A 57 -22.29 -12.03 5.57
CA GLU A 57 -22.77 -13.35 6.01
C GLU A 57 -21.92 -13.93 7.13
N SER A 58 -20.60 -13.78 7.08
CA SER A 58 -19.69 -14.22 8.14
C SER A 58 -19.98 -13.53 9.47
N LYS A 59 -20.20 -12.21 9.44
CA LYS A 59 -20.55 -11.43 10.64
C LYS A 59 -21.95 -11.78 11.15
N TRP A 60 -22.93 -11.97 10.24
CA TRP A 60 -24.29 -12.40 10.60
C TRP A 60 -24.30 -13.78 11.25
N LYS A 61 -23.57 -14.71 10.66
CA LYS A 61 -23.34 -16.05 11.22
C LYS A 61 -22.77 -15.98 12.64
N SER A 62 -21.79 -15.10 12.89
CA SER A 62 -21.23 -14.90 14.23
C SER A 62 -22.28 -14.37 15.21
N LEU A 63 -23.06 -13.38 14.81
CA LEU A 63 -24.16 -12.84 15.61
C LEU A 63 -25.21 -13.90 15.96
N MET A 64 -25.57 -14.75 15.00
CA MET A 64 -26.54 -15.80 15.24
C MET A 64 -26.02 -16.91 16.17
N LYS A 65 -24.70 -17.17 16.15
CA LYS A 65 -24.08 -18.07 17.15
C LYS A 65 -24.13 -17.48 18.55
N ASP A 66 -23.96 -16.16 18.71
CA ASP A 66 -24.11 -15.51 20.02
C ASP A 66 -25.54 -15.68 20.57
N TYR A 67 -26.54 -15.72 19.68
CA TYR A 67 -27.94 -16.09 20.00
C TYR A 67 -28.20 -17.59 20.06
N LYS A 68 -27.15 -18.44 20.14
CA LYS A 68 -27.21 -19.90 20.28
C LYS A 68 -27.87 -20.62 19.10
N GLY A 69 -28.03 -19.99 17.96
CA GLY A 69 -28.55 -20.61 16.73
C GLY A 69 -27.59 -21.67 16.20
N LYS A 70 -28.12 -22.80 15.79
CA LYS A 70 -27.38 -23.85 15.10
C LYS A 70 -27.27 -23.47 13.62
N ILE A 71 -26.06 -23.22 13.14
CA ILE A 71 -25.82 -22.62 11.84
C ILE A 71 -25.71 -23.67 10.73
N SER A 72 -26.40 -23.41 9.61
CA SER A 72 -26.21 -24.02 8.30
C SER A 72 -25.98 -22.92 7.22
N THR A 73 -25.22 -23.23 6.17
CA THR A 73 -24.79 -22.25 5.14
C THR A 73 -24.94 -22.80 3.72
N SER A 74 -25.97 -23.62 3.45
CA SER A 74 -26.19 -24.17 2.10
C SER A 74 -26.80 -23.17 1.12
N ASP A 75 -27.61 -22.23 1.59
CA ASP A 75 -28.23 -21.14 0.81
C ASP A 75 -28.31 -19.88 1.69
N GLY A 76 -27.19 -19.18 1.80
CA GLY A 76 -27.02 -18.11 2.78
C GLY A 76 -26.77 -18.63 4.19
N VAL A 77 -27.18 -17.91 5.21
CA VAL A 77 -27.01 -18.23 6.62
C VAL A 77 -28.36 -18.63 7.21
N PHE A 78 -28.53 -19.88 7.58
CA PHE A 78 -29.65 -20.35 8.35
C PHE A 78 -29.23 -20.61 9.80
N ALA A 79 -29.95 -20.01 10.76
CA ALA A 79 -29.77 -20.20 12.18
C ALA A 79 -31.02 -20.90 12.76
N ASP A 80 -30.90 -22.21 12.98
CA ASP A 80 -31.92 -23.04 13.59
C ASP A 80 -31.98 -22.80 15.10
N ASN A 81 -33.15 -22.59 15.64
CA ASN A 81 -33.42 -22.47 17.07
C ASN A 81 -32.64 -21.35 17.79
N ALA A 82 -32.44 -20.18 17.18
CA ALA A 82 -31.83 -19.05 17.81
C ALA A 82 -32.71 -18.48 18.95
N VAL A 83 -32.08 -18.02 20.04
CA VAL A 83 -32.79 -17.39 21.18
C VAL A 83 -32.50 -15.90 21.17
N ILE A 84 -33.42 -15.12 20.61
CA ILE A 84 -33.32 -13.64 20.55
C ILE A 84 -34.41 -13.08 21.48
N SER A 85 -34.06 -12.91 22.74
CA SER A 85 -35.02 -12.57 23.81
C SER A 85 -35.81 -11.29 23.56
N ALA A 86 -35.23 -10.30 22.89
CA ALA A 86 -35.91 -9.09 22.50
C ALA A 86 -37.07 -9.34 21.50
N ILE A 87 -36.93 -10.37 20.63
CA ILE A 87 -37.94 -10.69 19.62
C ILE A 87 -39.00 -11.71 20.16
N ASN A 88 -38.55 -12.80 20.80
CA ASN A 88 -39.45 -13.89 21.15
C ASN A 88 -39.31 -14.41 22.62
N GLY A 89 -38.77 -13.58 23.49
CA GLY A 89 -38.55 -13.99 24.88
C GLY A 89 -37.60 -15.18 24.97
N ASN A 90 -38.02 -16.20 25.70
CA ASN A 90 -37.24 -17.43 25.85
C ASN A 90 -37.53 -18.51 24.78
N ASN A 91 -38.44 -18.23 23.85
CA ASN A 91 -38.75 -19.16 22.77
C ASN A 91 -37.71 -19.03 21.62
N THR A 92 -37.42 -20.16 21.02
CA THR A 92 -36.55 -20.21 19.85
C THR A 92 -37.23 -19.64 18.60
N ILE A 93 -36.43 -19.17 17.67
CA ILE A 93 -36.84 -18.72 16.33
C ILE A 93 -35.86 -19.23 15.31
N ASP A 94 -36.33 -19.44 14.10
CA ASP A 94 -35.47 -19.73 12.96
C ASP A 94 -35.18 -18.45 12.18
N VAL A 95 -33.90 -18.21 11.86
CA VAL A 95 -33.49 -17.01 11.17
C VAL A 95 -32.77 -17.37 9.88
N TYR A 96 -33.31 -16.88 8.79
CA TYR A 96 -32.72 -17.01 7.45
C TYR A 96 -32.12 -15.69 7.03
N ALA A 97 -30.90 -15.70 6.51
CA ALA A 97 -30.25 -14.49 6.00
C ALA A 97 -29.46 -14.78 4.72
N LYS A 98 -29.49 -13.84 3.81
CA LYS A 98 -28.73 -13.88 2.56
C LYS A 98 -28.17 -12.51 2.25
N ALA A 99 -26.91 -12.46 1.81
CA ALA A 99 -26.28 -11.24 1.37
C ALA A 99 -26.02 -11.28 -0.14
N GLU A 100 -26.42 -10.22 -0.85
CA GLU A 100 -26.29 -10.10 -2.29
C GLU A 100 -25.55 -8.80 -2.65
N LYS A 101 -24.62 -8.89 -3.60
CA LYS A 101 -23.94 -7.70 -4.13
C LYS A 101 -24.94 -6.84 -4.91
N VAL A 102 -25.07 -5.56 -4.54
CA VAL A 102 -25.84 -4.57 -5.32
C VAL A 102 -24.93 -3.89 -6.35
N LYS A 103 -23.80 -3.39 -5.90
CA LYS A 103 -22.73 -2.80 -6.69
C LYS A 103 -21.42 -2.81 -5.88
N ASP A 104 -20.35 -2.29 -6.43
CA ASP A 104 -19.10 -2.18 -5.69
C ASP A 104 -19.29 -1.30 -4.45
N GLY A 105 -18.86 -1.81 -3.29
CA GLY A 105 -19.02 -1.15 -2.00
C GLY A 105 -20.44 -1.15 -1.45
N GLU A 106 -21.39 -1.90 -2.01
CA GLU A 106 -22.77 -1.99 -1.49
C GLU A 106 -23.31 -3.41 -1.54
N THR A 107 -23.67 -3.94 -0.38
CA THR A 107 -24.24 -5.29 -0.19
C THR A 107 -25.62 -5.18 0.42
N LYS A 108 -26.60 -5.83 -0.18
CA LYS A 108 -27.97 -5.98 0.34
C LYS A 108 -28.00 -7.20 1.27
N LEU A 109 -28.41 -7.01 2.51
CA LEU A 109 -28.72 -8.09 3.44
C LEU A 109 -30.23 -8.28 3.53
N ILE A 110 -30.70 -9.50 3.35
CA ILE A 110 -32.09 -9.95 3.46
C ILE A 110 -32.17 -10.86 4.66
N VAL A 111 -33.10 -10.61 5.60
CA VAL A 111 -33.28 -11.42 6.81
C VAL A 111 -34.75 -11.72 7.03
N ALA A 112 -35.07 -12.99 7.19
CA ALA A 112 -36.41 -13.45 7.56
C ALA A 112 -36.36 -14.21 8.89
N PHE A 113 -37.36 -13.96 9.73
CA PHE A 113 -37.51 -14.57 11.06
C PHE A 113 -38.78 -15.43 11.07
N ASP A 114 -38.65 -16.74 11.29
CA ASP A 114 -39.75 -17.66 11.47
C ASP A 114 -39.96 -17.92 12.98
N LEU A 115 -41.14 -17.58 13.47
CA LEU A 115 -41.51 -17.74 14.90
C LEU A 115 -42.04 -19.14 15.25
N GLY A 116 -41.92 -20.12 14.35
CA GLY A 116 -42.45 -21.49 14.53
C GLY A 116 -43.82 -21.63 13.92
N GLY A 117 -43.94 -21.36 12.60
CA GLY A 117 -45.17 -21.53 11.82
C GLY A 117 -45.66 -20.29 11.09
N ALA A 118 -45.05 -19.11 11.35
CA ALA A 118 -45.32 -17.90 10.62
C ALA A 118 -44.09 -17.00 10.59
N PHE A 119 -43.74 -16.53 9.41
CA PHE A 119 -42.71 -15.51 9.25
C PHE A 119 -43.15 -14.17 9.82
N LEU A 120 -42.24 -13.53 10.53
CA LEU A 120 -42.45 -12.22 11.16
C LEU A 120 -42.65 -11.11 10.14
N SER A 121 -43.71 -10.33 10.29
CA SER A 121 -44.01 -9.17 9.47
C SER A 121 -44.59 -8.01 10.30
N SER A 122 -44.60 -6.82 9.74
CA SER A 122 -45.22 -5.65 10.38
C SER A 122 -46.73 -5.82 10.61
N SER A 123 -47.40 -6.70 9.84
CA SER A 123 -48.83 -6.94 9.88
C SER A 123 -49.24 -7.99 10.92
N ASN A 124 -48.36 -8.96 11.25
CA ASN A 124 -48.73 -10.07 12.14
C ASN A 124 -48.23 -9.89 13.59
N ASN A 125 -47.13 -9.16 13.83
CA ASN A 125 -46.62 -8.88 15.18
C ASN A 125 -45.76 -7.66 15.22
N LYS A 126 -46.33 -6.49 15.34
CA LYS A 126 -45.69 -5.18 15.21
C LYS A 126 -44.53 -4.98 16.21
N ASP A 127 -44.71 -5.42 17.46
CA ASP A 127 -43.70 -5.19 18.50
C ASP A 127 -42.45 -6.04 18.25
N LYS A 128 -42.64 -7.34 18.01
CA LYS A 128 -41.52 -8.24 17.65
C LYS A 128 -40.84 -7.82 16.35
N PHE A 129 -41.63 -7.34 15.38
CA PHE A 129 -41.10 -6.81 14.12
C PHE A 129 -40.21 -5.59 14.34
N ASN A 130 -40.58 -4.67 15.22
CA ASN A 130 -39.78 -3.49 15.55
C ASN A 130 -38.45 -3.91 16.20
N GLU A 131 -38.45 -4.90 17.09
CA GLU A 131 -37.22 -5.42 17.69
C GLU A 131 -36.31 -6.12 16.66
N ALA A 132 -36.90 -6.91 15.76
CA ALA A 132 -36.17 -7.53 14.66
C ALA A 132 -35.57 -6.46 13.71
N LYS A 133 -36.36 -5.43 13.39
CA LYS A 133 -35.90 -4.29 12.58
C LYS A 133 -34.75 -3.54 13.23
N LYS A 134 -34.81 -3.33 14.54
CA LYS A 134 -33.74 -2.72 15.32
C LYS A 134 -32.47 -3.58 15.27
N LEU A 135 -32.58 -4.88 15.50
CA LEU A 135 -31.44 -5.81 15.42
C LEU A 135 -30.75 -5.76 14.06
N VAL A 136 -31.51 -5.83 12.97
CA VAL A 136 -30.98 -5.77 11.60
C VAL A 136 -30.34 -4.41 11.32
N ASN A 137 -30.97 -3.32 11.80
CA ASN A 137 -30.41 -1.97 11.65
C ASN A 137 -29.08 -1.80 12.41
N ASP A 138 -29.03 -2.23 13.66
CA ASP A 138 -27.83 -2.12 14.50
C ASP A 138 -26.69 -2.98 13.93
N PHE A 139 -27.01 -4.17 13.43
CA PHE A 139 -26.06 -5.01 12.70
C PHE A 139 -25.51 -4.30 11.46
N ALA A 140 -26.37 -3.72 10.62
CA ALA A 140 -25.98 -3.05 9.40
C ALA A 140 -25.09 -1.83 9.68
N ILE A 141 -25.45 -1.01 10.67
CA ILE A 141 -24.64 0.14 11.11
C ILE A 141 -23.29 -0.32 11.62
N LYS A 142 -23.25 -1.33 12.49
CA LYS A 142 -22.00 -1.84 13.04
C LYS A 142 -21.11 -2.41 11.95
N THR A 143 -21.66 -3.23 11.05
CA THR A 143 -20.90 -3.87 9.97
C THR A 143 -20.30 -2.83 9.01
N THR A 144 -21.08 -1.82 8.62
CA THR A 144 -20.58 -0.69 7.81
C THR A 144 -19.46 0.07 8.50
N LYS A 145 -19.64 0.41 9.79
CA LYS A 145 -18.60 1.12 10.57
C LYS A 145 -17.31 0.31 10.68
N ASP A 146 -17.43 -1.00 10.94
CA ASP A 146 -16.27 -1.90 11.03
C ASP A 146 -15.52 -1.99 9.69
N ALA A 147 -16.25 -2.07 8.58
CA ALA A 147 -15.65 -2.12 7.23
C ALA A 147 -14.87 -0.84 6.93
N ILE A 148 -15.46 0.34 7.16
CA ILE A 148 -14.80 1.64 6.98
C ILE A 148 -13.58 1.77 7.91
N ALA A 149 -13.69 1.32 9.16
CA ALA A 149 -12.57 1.34 10.10
C ALA A 149 -11.39 0.45 9.64
N ASN A 150 -11.69 -0.70 9.04
CA ASN A 150 -10.67 -1.58 8.47
C ASN A 150 -9.98 -0.94 7.24
N GLN A 151 -10.74 -0.28 6.36
CA GLN A 151 -10.17 0.47 5.23
C GLN A 151 -9.25 1.59 5.72
N ARG A 152 -9.70 2.38 6.71
CA ARG A 152 -8.87 3.42 7.33
C ARG A 152 -7.57 2.85 7.87
N LYS A 153 -7.64 1.77 8.65
CA LYS A 153 -6.44 1.11 9.21
C LYS A 153 -5.47 0.65 8.13
N THR A 154 -5.99 0.16 6.99
CA THR A 154 -5.16 -0.24 5.85
C THR A 154 -4.49 0.96 5.20
N ALA A 155 -5.23 2.07 5.00
CA ALA A 155 -4.70 3.31 4.46
C ALA A 155 -3.63 3.94 5.38
N GLU A 156 -3.86 3.95 6.70
CA GLU A 156 -2.89 4.44 7.70
C GLU A 156 -1.58 3.63 7.67
N LYS A 157 -1.67 2.30 7.53
CA LYS A 157 -0.47 1.44 7.39
C LYS A 157 0.32 1.74 6.11
N LEU A 158 -0.40 1.93 4.99
CA LEU A 158 0.25 2.27 3.72
C LEU A 158 0.91 3.64 3.81
N LEU A 159 0.24 4.63 4.40
CA LEU A 159 0.82 5.96 4.62
C LEU A 159 2.13 5.86 5.42
N SER A 160 2.12 5.18 6.56
CA SER A 160 3.34 4.99 7.36
C SER A 160 4.48 4.33 6.58
N SER A 161 4.17 3.32 5.75
CA SER A 161 5.19 2.67 4.91
C SER A 161 5.78 3.63 3.87
N LEU A 162 4.96 4.49 3.27
CA LEU A 162 5.42 5.48 2.29
C LEU A 162 6.26 6.60 2.94
N GLU A 163 5.90 7.02 4.15
CA GLU A 163 6.69 8.00 4.93
C GLU A 163 8.08 7.44 5.29
N ASP A 164 8.16 6.17 5.69
CA ASP A 164 9.44 5.49 5.97
C ASP A 164 10.32 5.39 4.71
N GLU A 165 9.71 5.06 3.56
CA GLU A 165 10.41 5.01 2.27
C GLU A 165 10.91 6.39 1.86
N GLN A 166 10.09 7.43 1.98
CA GLN A 166 10.49 8.81 1.71
C GLN A 166 11.70 9.21 2.56
N HIS A 167 11.66 8.96 3.87
CA HIS A 167 12.77 9.27 4.76
C HIS A 167 14.06 8.52 4.40
N SER A 168 13.94 7.26 3.96
CA SER A 168 15.08 6.48 3.46
C SER A 168 15.70 7.11 2.21
N LEU A 169 14.87 7.58 1.28
CA LEU A 169 15.32 8.27 0.06
C LEU A 169 15.99 9.61 0.36
N GLU A 170 15.48 10.39 1.30
CA GLU A 170 16.08 11.64 1.77
C GLU A 170 17.49 11.41 2.34
N LYS A 171 17.64 10.43 3.23
CA LYS A 171 18.96 10.04 3.76
C LYS A 171 19.93 9.59 2.68
N LYS A 172 19.44 8.87 1.66
CA LYS A 172 20.26 8.46 0.52
C LYS A 172 20.71 9.65 -0.30
N GLN A 173 19.83 10.64 -0.51
CA GLN A 173 20.15 11.87 -1.20
C GLN A 173 21.26 12.67 -0.47
N GLU A 174 21.17 12.81 0.85
CA GLU A 174 22.18 13.46 1.67
C GLU A 174 23.56 12.79 1.53
N LYS A 175 23.59 11.46 1.61
CA LYS A 175 24.84 10.69 1.42
C LYS A 175 25.44 10.87 0.01
N LEU A 176 24.59 10.90 -1.02
CA LEU A 176 25.05 11.13 -2.39
C LEU A 176 25.61 12.54 -2.57
N ASN A 177 24.97 13.55 -1.99
CA ASN A 177 25.45 14.92 -2.01
C ASN A 177 26.82 15.05 -1.32
N SER A 178 26.98 14.45 -0.12
CA SER A 178 28.28 14.40 0.57
C SER A 178 29.37 13.74 -0.29
N SER A 179 29.04 12.61 -0.93
CA SER A 179 29.99 11.92 -1.82
C SER A 179 30.39 12.77 -3.05
N ILE A 180 29.45 13.55 -3.58
CA ILE A 180 29.72 14.47 -4.69
C ILE A 180 30.73 15.57 -4.26
N GLU A 181 30.57 16.14 -3.06
CA GLU A 181 31.50 17.15 -2.54
C GLU A 181 32.90 16.55 -2.29
N ASP A 182 32.97 15.35 -1.73
CA ASP A 182 34.25 14.63 -1.58
C ASP A 182 34.95 14.37 -2.92
N TYR A 183 34.19 14.01 -3.95
CA TYR A 183 34.77 13.80 -5.29
C TYR A 183 35.22 15.10 -5.94
N LYS A 184 34.51 16.21 -5.76
CA LYS A 184 34.93 17.52 -6.23
C LYS A 184 36.27 17.94 -5.60
N SER A 185 36.41 17.80 -4.27
CA SER A 185 37.64 18.09 -3.56
C SER A 185 38.83 17.25 -4.08
N LYS A 186 38.61 15.94 -4.32
CA LYS A 186 39.64 15.08 -4.92
C LYS A 186 40.02 15.49 -6.34
N ILE A 187 39.07 15.92 -7.14
CA ILE A 187 39.31 16.41 -8.50
C ILE A 187 40.18 17.67 -8.45
N GLU A 188 39.94 18.61 -7.52
CA GLU A 188 40.76 19.80 -7.34
C GLU A 188 42.21 19.43 -6.95
N ASP A 189 42.40 18.49 -6.01
CA ASP A 189 43.73 18.00 -5.64
C ASP A 189 44.45 17.35 -6.84
N TYR A 190 43.78 16.49 -7.58
CA TYR A 190 44.35 15.86 -8.77
C TYR A 190 44.72 16.89 -9.86
N ASN A 191 43.89 17.88 -10.10
CA ASN A 191 44.18 18.96 -11.06
C ASN A 191 45.42 19.73 -10.65
N LYS A 192 45.61 20.05 -9.36
CA LYS A 192 46.81 20.69 -8.84
C LYS A 192 48.07 19.82 -9.09
N ARG A 193 48.00 18.54 -8.75
CA ARG A 193 49.11 17.58 -8.95
C ARG A 193 49.46 17.41 -10.43
N ILE A 194 48.46 17.41 -11.32
CA ILE A 194 48.70 17.38 -12.78
C ILE A 194 49.46 18.62 -13.21
N LYS A 195 49.06 19.81 -12.73
CA LYS A 195 49.75 21.07 -13.06
C LYS A 195 51.17 21.06 -12.56
N ASP A 196 51.43 20.66 -11.31
CA ASP A 196 52.77 20.57 -10.75
C ASP A 196 53.68 19.62 -11.56
N ALA A 197 53.14 18.46 -11.97
CA ALA A 197 53.85 17.50 -12.81
C ALA A 197 54.16 18.05 -14.23
N GLN A 198 53.23 18.84 -14.78
CA GLN A 198 53.47 19.50 -16.07
C GLN A 198 54.58 20.58 -16.00
N ASP A 199 54.63 21.36 -14.91
CA ASP A 199 55.66 22.35 -14.65
C ASP A 199 57.04 21.67 -14.47
N ASP A 200 57.10 20.57 -13.74
CA ASP A 200 58.31 19.78 -13.58
C ASP A 200 58.79 19.11 -14.87
N LEU A 201 57.85 18.64 -15.71
CA LEU A 201 58.19 18.16 -17.06
C LEU A 201 58.80 19.25 -17.95
N ALA A 202 58.28 20.46 -17.89
CA ALA A 202 58.81 21.59 -18.64
C ALA A 202 60.26 21.96 -18.20
N LYS A 203 60.49 22.00 -16.87
CA LYS A 203 61.84 22.20 -16.30
C LYS A 203 62.82 21.09 -16.75
N ASN A 204 62.40 19.86 -16.64
CA ASN A 204 63.25 18.72 -17.04
C ASN A 204 63.62 18.77 -18.51
N LYS A 205 62.71 19.16 -19.41
CA LYS A 205 63.01 19.35 -20.83
C LYS A 205 64.10 20.39 -21.02
N THR A 206 64.00 21.55 -20.34
CA THR A 206 65.02 22.61 -20.43
C THR A 206 66.40 22.16 -19.94
N GLU A 207 66.39 21.37 -18.83
CA GLU A 207 67.64 20.79 -18.31
C GLU A 207 68.23 19.75 -19.26
N GLN A 208 67.44 18.92 -19.90
CA GLN A 208 67.91 17.98 -20.93
C GLN A 208 68.51 18.66 -22.12
N GLU A 209 67.93 19.78 -22.61
CA GLU A 209 68.53 20.58 -23.72
C GLU A 209 69.89 21.17 -23.35
N LYS A 210 69.99 21.74 -22.14
CA LYS A 210 71.29 22.25 -21.64
C LYS A 210 72.30 21.10 -21.54
N LYS A 211 71.93 20.00 -20.95
CA LYS A 211 72.85 18.87 -20.80
C LYS A 211 73.27 18.25 -22.14
N LYS A 212 72.37 18.24 -23.14
CA LYS A 212 72.69 17.81 -24.49
C LYS A 212 73.73 18.72 -25.11
N ALA A 213 73.61 20.07 -24.99
CA ALA A 213 74.59 21.01 -25.46
C ALA A 213 75.97 20.84 -24.77
N GLU A 214 76.02 20.64 -23.47
CA GLU A 214 77.21 20.32 -22.70
C GLU A 214 77.91 19.05 -23.22
N VAL A 215 77.12 17.99 -23.45
CA VAL A 215 77.63 16.73 -23.99
C VAL A 215 78.24 16.94 -25.38
N ASP A 216 77.63 17.72 -26.28
CA ASP A 216 78.12 17.99 -27.61
C ASP A 216 79.42 18.80 -27.58
N VAL A 217 79.56 19.78 -26.66
CA VAL A 217 80.83 20.50 -26.43
C VAL A 217 81.93 19.59 -25.94
N GLN A 218 81.62 18.69 -24.99
CA GLN A 218 82.57 17.76 -24.44
C GLN A 218 83.00 16.69 -25.45
N LYS A 219 82.13 16.22 -26.33
CA LYS A 219 82.52 15.33 -27.46
C LYS A 219 83.53 15.98 -28.36
N LYS A 220 83.28 17.24 -28.78
CA LYS A 220 84.30 18.00 -29.60
C LYS A 220 85.63 18.17 -28.90
N ALA A 221 85.64 18.40 -27.57
CA ALA A 221 86.85 18.45 -26.79
C ALA A 221 87.63 17.14 -26.76
N VAL A 222 86.94 16.03 -26.60
CA VAL A 222 87.51 14.70 -26.67
C VAL A 222 88.12 14.44 -28.04
N ASP A 223 87.37 14.71 -29.14
CA ASP A 223 87.85 14.58 -30.53
C ASP A 223 89.14 15.37 -30.77
N ALA A 224 89.17 16.60 -30.27
CA ALA A 224 90.36 17.46 -30.39
C ALA A 224 91.57 16.93 -29.62
N VAL A 225 91.40 16.36 -28.42
CA VAL A 225 92.49 15.76 -27.67
C VAL A 225 92.92 14.45 -28.30
N THR A 226 92.01 13.61 -28.78
CA THR A 226 92.35 12.36 -29.52
C THR A 226 93.16 12.68 -30.80
N ALA A 227 92.79 13.74 -31.55
CA ALA A 227 93.56 14.15 -32.70
C ALA A 227 94.95 14.60 -32.34
N LYS A 228 95.14 15.26 -31.18
CA LYS A 228 96.50 15.60 -30.69
C LYS A 228 97.32 14.38 -30.31
N GLU A 229 96.68 13.43 -29.61
CA GLU A 229 97.34 12.20 -29.20
C GLU A 229 97.81 11.39 -30.42
N ASN A 230 96.99 11.27 -31.48
CA ASN A 230 97.35 10.58 -32.69
C ASN A 230 98.44 11.33 -33.56
N ALA A 231 98.72 12.59 -33.25
CA ALA A 231 99.76 13.38 -33.95
C ALA A 231 101.12 13.33 -33.25
N VAL A 232 101.31 12.59 -32.19
CA VAL A 232 102.56 12.35 -31.52
C VAL A 232 103.31 11.18 -32.17
N GLU A 233 104.33 11.38 -32.94
CA GLU A 233 105.28 10.38 -33.52
C GLU A 233 106.31 9.94 -32.50
#